data_96e36abecd077ac0edf5ceeeb1e9927c
#
_entry.id   96e36abecd077ac0edf5ceeeb1e9927c
#
_cell.length_a   1.000
_cell.length_b   1.000
_cell.length_c   1.000
_cell.angle_alpha   90.00
_cell.angle_beta   90.00
_cell.angle_gamma   90.00
#
_symmetry.space_group_name_H-M   'P 1'
#
loop_
_entity.id
_entity.type
_entity.pdbx_description
1 polymer ?
#
loop_
_entity_poly.entity_id
_entity_poly.type
_entity_poly.pdbx_seq_one_letter_code
_entity_poly.pdbx_strand_id
1 'polypeptide(L)'
;STKKNPVVISKGNTEIMDFAFAGCKSMQYIKIPASVEMIGNCAFFECDFLSEIEIEEGQLQEIGDYAFTDCDMESIVIPTKTGKIGEYAFSDCKRLEKIWFLYANGTDTQDIADNMLQGSSHVNALYVYSGKSYESWAKNNGLSDKITYIHNMSGDNSNYKVYLGGVPYGQYSAVYNGQQIKPAVKLYYSGKEVSAADYSVAYSNNVNAGNQAAIQIVGKNAYYGKMSLKFTIKQYSLTSNCKISDVQNQSYTGYAITPKISVMCGNCTLKENTDYTVEYSNNKEAGDQTAVITVKGKGNYTGVLQKKFSIVKKSIAGAKIQIHDKSIYKKGKKVKPTVTVTYQNQTLQAGRDYKLSYSNNK
;
A
#
# COMPACT_ATOMS: atom_id res chain seq x y z
N SER A 1 8.25 -21.79 5.51
CA SER A 1 8.58 -22.87 6.47
C SER A 1 8.15 -22.37 7.85
N THR A 2 7.30 -23.11 8.53
CA THR A 2 6.96 -22.88 9.93
C THR A 2 8.21 -23.22 10.75
N LYS A 3 8.85 -22.18 11.34
CA LYS A 3 9.96 -22.35 12.27
C LYS A 3 9.47 -23.24 13.41
N LYS A 4 10.00 -24.43 13.55
CA LYS A 4 9.63 -25.37 14.62
C LYS A 4 10.20 -24.86 15.95
N ASN A 5 9.29 -24.59 16.92
CA ASN A 5 9.58 -24.25 18.31
C ASN A 5 10.61 -23.12 18.51
N PRO A 6 10.26 -21.86 18.21
CA PRO A 6 11.15 -20.73 18.51
C PRO A 6 11.28 -20.58 20.03
N VAL A 7 12.50 -20.52 20.53
CA VAL A 7 12.74 -20.02 21.88
C VAL A 7 12.72 -18.51 21.79
N VAL A 8 11.80 -17.88 22.52
CA VAL A 8 11.65 -16.41 22.57
C VAL A 8 11.95 -15.93 23.98
N ILE A 9 12.99 -15.14 24.11
CA ILE A 9 13.30 -14.47 25.39
C ILE A 9 12.28 -13.35 25.60
N SER A 10 11.70 -13.26 26.79
CA SER A 10 10.70 -12.27 27.12
C SER A 10 11.26 -10.84 27.03
N LYS A 11 10.48 -9.94 26.46
CA LYS A 11 10.82 -8.52 26.46
C LYS A 11 10.94 -8.02 27.90
N GLY A 12 12.03 -7.32 28.21
CA GLY A 12 12.34 -6.83 29.55
C GLY A 12 13.48 -7.57 30.25
N ASN A 13 13.88 -8.76 29.77
CA ASN A 13 15.15 -9.35 30.22
C ASN A 13 16.30 -8.51 29.68
N THR A 14 17.24 -8.18 30.57
CA THR A 14 18.43 -7.38 30.23
C THR A 14 19.67 -8.25 30.07
N GLU A 15 19.60 -9.49 30.50
CA GLU A 15 20.75 -10.41 30.52
C GLU A 15 20.33 -11.85 30.13
N ILE A 16 21.16 -12.52 29.36
CA ILE A 16 21.19 -13.97 29.23
C ILE A 16 22.35 -14.46 30.09
N MET A 17 22.05 -15.14 31.16
CA MET A 17 23.05 -15.56 32.16
C MET A 17 24.05 -16.58 31.58
N ASP A 18 25.18 -16.76 32.27
CA ASP A 18 26.16 -17.79 31.96
C ASP A 18 25.50 -19.17 31.90
N PHE A 19 25.85 -19.95 30.89
CA PHE A 19 25.34 -21.32 30.62
C PHE A 19 23.83 -21.43 30.45
N ALA A 20 23.08 -20.33 30.29
CA ALA A 20 21.59 -20.33 30.27
C ALA A 20 20.97 -21.35 29.31
N PHE A 21 21.58 -21.59 28.17
CA PHE A 21 21.12 -22.54 27.14
C PHE A 21 22.20 -23.52 26.73
N ALA A 22 23.30 -23.67 27.51
CA ALA A 22 24.39 -24.58 27.16
C ALA A 22 23.88 -25.97 26.92
N GLY A 23 24.35 -26.63 25.85
CA GLY A 23 23.97 -27.99 25.50
C GLY A 23 22.52 -28.16 25.01
N CYS A 24 21.82 -27.14 24.66
CA CYS A 24 20.44 -27.19 24.15
C CYS A 24 20.39 -27.80 22.74
N LYS A 25 20.40 -29.13 22.63
CA LYS A 25 20.45 -29.86 21.35
C LYS A 25 19.14 -29.95 20.56
N SER A 26 18.08 -29.26 21.00
CA SER A 26 16.81 -29.22 20.28
C SER A 26 16.46 -27.83 19.73
N MET A 27 17.21 -26.81 20.13
CA MET A 27 16.95 -25.42 19.73
C MET A 27 17.53 -25.11 18.35
N GLN A 28 16.68 -24.78 17.39
CA GLN A 28 17.08 -24.43 16.02
C GLN A 28 17.05 -22.93 15.74
N TYR A 29 16.25 -22.19 16.50
CA TYR A 29 16.07 -20.76 16.35
C TYR A 29 15.93 -20.09 17.70
N ILE A 30 16.57 -18.95 17.86
CA ILE A 30 16.37 -18.07 19.01
C ILE A 30 16.25 -16.62 18.57
N LYS A 31 15.33 -15.90 19.24
CA LYS A 31 15.20 -14.45 19.11
C LYS A 31 15.57 -13.79 20.41
N ILE A 32 16.61 -12.95 20.35
CA ILE A 32 17.12 -12.15 21.48
C ILE A 32 16.56 -10.74 21.34
N PRO A 33 15.73 -10.27 22.30
CA PRO A 33 15.06 -8.97 22.20
C PRO A 33 16.01 -7.80 22.42
N ALA A 34 15.61 -6.64 21.94
CA ALA A 34 16.37 -5.38 22.01
C ALA A 34 16.71 -4.90 23.43
N SER A 35 16.05 -5.46 24.46
CA SER A 35 16.31 -5.14 25.88
C SER A 35 17.56 -5.81 26.44
N VAL A 36 18.08 -6.88 25.81
CA VAL A 36 19.24 -7.61 26.29
C VAL A 36 20.49 -6.76 26.13
N GLU A 37 21.22 -6.59 27.21
CA GLU A 37 22.47 -5.81 27.29
C GLU A 37 23.70 -6.72 27.28
N MET A 38 23.56 -7.95 27.81
CA MET A 38 24.65 -8.91 27.91
C MET A 38 24.20 -10.34 27.58
N ILE A 39 25.04 -11.06 26.83
CA ILE A 39 24.99 -12.52 26.66
C ILE A 39 26.16 -13.07 27.43
N GLY A 40 25.87 -13.86 28.47
CA GLY A 40 26.84 -14.40 29.39
C GLY A 40 27.79 -15.47 28.80
N ASN A 41 28.78 -15.89 29.60
CA ASN A 41 29.76 -16.88 29.20
C ASN A 41 29.08 -18.23 28.94
N CYS A 42 29.47 -18.93 27.87
CA CYS A 42 28.90 -20.23 27.49
C CYS A 42 27.37 -20.23 27.34
N ALA A 43 26.71 -19.08 27.16
CA ALA A 43 25.27 -19.02 27.20
C ALA A 43 24.57 -19.95 26.19
N PHE A 44 25.17 -20.21 25.03
CA PHE A 44 24.72 -21.16 24.00
C PHE A 44 25.77 -22.14 23.61
N PHE A 45 26.70 -22.47 24.52
CA PHE A 45 27.77 -23.42 24.29
C PHE A 45 27.23 -24.79 23.87
N GLU A 46 27.79 -25.39 22.81
CA GLU A 46 27.36 -26.70 22.25
C GLU A 46 25.85 -26.77 21.90
N CYS A 47 25.29 -25.70 21.37
CA CYS A 47 23.96 -25.71 20.79
C CYS A 47 24.03 -26.19 19.33
N ASP A 48 24.38 -27.48 19.10
CA ASP A 48 24.75 -28.06 17.78
C ASP A 48 23.68 -27.89 16.68
N PHE A 49 22.42 -27.59 17.02
CA PHE A 49 21.33 -27.42 16.07
C PHE A 49 20.87 -25.97 15.96
N LEU A 50 21.49 -25.04 16.69
CA LEU A 50 21.13 -23.60 16.64
C LEU A 50 21.68 -23.01 15.36
N SER A 51 20.84 -23.03 14.33
CA SER A 51 21.16 -22.59 12.97
C SER A 51 20.73 -21.18 12.64
N GLU A 52 19.80 -20.58 13.43
CA GLU A 52 19.30 -19.21 13.20
C GLU A 52 19.23 -18.44 14.52
N ILE A 53 19.98 -17.35 14.58
CA ILE A 53 20.03 -16.43 15.73
C ILE A 53 19.63 -15.05 15.24
N GLU A 54 18.53 -14.53 15.79
CA GLU A 54 18.06 -13.16 15.53
C GLU A 54 18.32 -12.31 16.78
N ILE A 55 19.27 -11.38 16.70
CA ILE A 55 19.53 -10.40 17.75
C ILE A 55 18.89 -9.09 17.30
N GLU A 56 17.86 -8.62 18.02
CA GLU A 56 17.23 -7.34 17.72
C GLU A 56 18.21 -6.17 17.99
N GLU A 57 18.22 -5.17 17.11
CA GLU A 57 18.91 -3.91 17.36
C GLU A 57 18.43 -3.29 18.69
N GLY A 58 19.34 -2.99 19.60
CA GLY A 58 18.95 -2.52 20.91
C GLY A 58 20.09 -2.20 21.84
N GLN A 59 20.14 -2.84 22.98
CA GLN A 59 21.04 -2.49 24.08
C GLN A 59 22.24 -3.44 24.24
N LEU A 60 22.39 -4.51 23.41
CA LEU A 60 23.47 -5.49 23.56
C LEU A 60 24.85 -4.83 23.50
N GLN A 61 25.59 -4.89 24.59
CA GLN A 61 26.93 -4.33 24.79
C GLN A 61 28.01 -5.40 24.80
N GLU A 62 27.70 -6.59 25.33
CA GLU A 62 28.68 -7.65 25.57
C GLU A 62 28.16 -9.03 25.11
N ILE A 63 29.05 -9.79 24.47
CA ILE A 63 28.94 -11.21 24.20
C ILE A 63 30.11 -11.86 24.95
N GLY A 64 29.80 -12.75 25.90
CA GLY A 64 30.79 -13.40 26.80
C GLY A 64 31.65 -14.43 26.13
N ASP A 65 32.58 -15.00 26.92
CA ASP A 65 33.48 -16.03 26.48
C ASP A 65 32.71 -17.32 26.12
N TYR A 66 33.09 -17.96 25.01
CA TYR A 66 32.48 -19.22 24.52
C TYR A 66 30.97 -19.13 24.28
N ALA A 67 30.39 -17.93 24.18
CA ALA A 67 28.94 -17.73 24.21
C ALA A 67 28.20 -18.52 23.13
N PHE A 68 28.73 -18.68 21.93
CA PHE A 68 28.17 -19.43 20.79
C PHE A 68 29.12 -20.50 20.24
N THR A 69 30.03 -21.00 21.06
CA THR A 69 30.95 -22.07 20.65
C THR A 69 30.16 -23.30 20.20
N ASP A 70 30.58 -23.89 19.08
CA ASP A 70 30.01 -25.12 18.48
C ASP A 70 28.50 -25.01 18.19
N CYS A 71 28.09 -23.83 17.66
CA CYS A 71 26.75 -23.61 17.12
C CYS A 71 26.70 -23.80 15.60
N ASP A 72 25.52 -24.17 15.05
CA ASP A 72 25.33 -24.57 13.63
C ASP A 72 24.90 -23.41 12.72
N MET A 73 25.01 -22.16 13.14
CA MET A 73 24.59 -20.98 12.37
C MET A 73 25.46 -20.75 11.14
N GLU A 74 24.83 -20.35 10.02
CA GLU A 74 25.53 -19.95 8.80
C GLU A 74 25.94 -18.47 8.82
N SER A 75 25.26 -17.66 9.61
CA SER A 75 25.55 -16.23 9.71
C SER A 75 25.05 -15.63 11.01
N ILE A 76 25.68 -14.51 11.41
CA ILE A 76 25.24 -13.74 12.58
C ILE A 76 25.38 -12.24 12.32
N VAL A 77 24.47 -11.47 12.91
CA VAL A 77 24.52 -10.00 12.91
C VAL A 77 24.81 -9.51 14.32
N ILE A 78 25.91 -8.83 14.50
CA ILE A 78 26.33 -8.22 15.75
C ILE A 78 25.81 -6.79 15.81
N PRO A 79 24.93 -6.43 16.78
CA PRO A 79 24.26 -5.13 16.88
C PRO A 79 25.19 -3.93 17.05
N THR A 80 24.62 -2.74 16.84
CA THR A 80 25.37 -1.47 16.78
C THR A 80 26.03 -1.04 18.10
N LYS A 81 25.59 -1.55 19.25
CA LYS A 81 26.15 -1.20 20.57
C LYS A 81 27.14 -2.22 21.14
N THR A 82 27.29 -3.38 20.48
CA THR A 82 28.15 -4.45 20.98
C THR A 82 29.62 -4.01 20.92
N GLY A 83 30.19 -3.71 22.07
CA GLY A 83 31.56 -3.21 22.19
C GLY A 83 32.54 -4.24 22.76
N LYS A 84 32.04 -5.36 23.31
CA LYS A 84 32.87 -6.44 23.83
C LYS A 84 32.44 -7.78 23.27
N ILE A 85 33.41 -8.56 22.79
CA ILE A 85 33.24 -9.95 22.36
C ILE A 85 34.36 -10.76 22.98
N GLY A 86 33.98 -11.74 23.82
CA GLY A 86 34.88 -12.57 24.62
C GLY A 86 35.66 -13.58 23.82
N GLU A 87 36.57 -14.27 24.55
CA GLU A 87 37.40 -15.31 23.99
C GLU A 87 36.55 -16.48 23.49
N TYR A 88 36.88 -17.01 22.33
CA TYR A 88 36.21 -18.16 21.72
C TYR A 88 34.70 -17.99 21.48
N ALA A 89 34.19 -16.76 21.53
CA ALA A 89 32.75 -16.50 21.50
C ALA A 89 32.02 -17.17 20.32
N PHE A 90 32.68 -17.34 19.19
CA PHE A 90 32.15 -18.01 17.98
C PHE A 90 33.14 -19.11 17.50
N SER A 91 33.85 -19.78 18.42
CA SER A 91 34.78 -20.84 18.04
C SER A 91 34.04 -22.08 17.57
N ASP A 92 34.70 -22.86 16.74
CA ASP A 92 34.22 -24.16 16.23
C ASP A 92 32.85 -24.15 15.54
N CYS A 93 32.36 -22.99 15.15
CA CYS A 93 31.13 -22.83 14.37
C CYS A 93 31.38 -23.27 12.92
N LYS A 94 31.21 -24.54 12.63
CA LYS A 94 31.65 -25.22 11.38
C LYS A 94 30.88 -24.73 10.13
N ARG A 95 29.72 -24.10 10.28
CA ARG A 95 28.92 -23.57 9.18
C ARG A 95 28.91 -22.05 9.10
N LEU A 96 29.58 -21.37 10.04
CA LEU A 96 29.59 -19.90 10.07
C LEU A 96 30.40 -19.37 8.89
N GLU A 97 29.71 -18.75 7.95
CA GLU A 97 30.28 -18.15 6.73
C GLU A 97 30.36 -16.64 6.79
N LYS A 98 29.39 -15.98 7.43
CA LYS A 98 29.21 -14.53 7.34
C LYS A 98 28.93 -13.89 8.68
N ILE A 99 29.63 -12.80 8.97
CA ILE A 99 29.40 -12.01 10.19
C ILE A 99 29.22 -10.53 9.80
N TRP A 100 28.12 -9.92 10.25
CA TRP A 100 27.89 -8.47 10.12
C TRP A 100 28.18 -7.79 11.44
N PHE A 101 29.13 -6.86 11.45
CA PHE A 101 29.43 -6.01 12.59
C PHE A 101 28.82 -4.62 12.34
N LEU A 102 27.69 -4.35 12.96
CA LEU A 102 26.91 -3.11 12.73
C LEU A 102 27.41 -1.90 13.50
N TYR A 103 28.43 -2.05 14.29
CA TYR A 103 28.98 -0.97 15.09
C TYR A 103 29.45 0.21 14.22
N ALA A 104 28.69 1.30 14.27
CA ALA A 104 28.93 2.48 13.47
C ALA A 104 29.40 3.69 14.26
N ASN A 105 29.13 3.73 15.58
CA ASN A 105 29.33 4.90 16.40
C ASN A 105 30.04 4.53 17.71
N GLY A 106 31.12 5.23 18.02
CA GLY A 106 31.74 5.17 19.35
C GLY A 106 33.24 5.38 19.32
N THR A 107 33.77 5.70 20.48
CA THR A 107 35.18 5.75 20.79
C THR A 107 35.84 4.39 20.53
N ASP A 108 37.07 4.40 20.03
CA ASP A 108 37.87 3.26 19.53
C ASP A 108 38.28 2.19 20.59
N THR A 109 37.51 2.02 21.66
CA THR A 109 37.80 1.03 22.72
C THR A 109 36.80 -0.12 22.62
N GLN A 110 36.99 -0.98 21.65
CA GLN A 110 36.32 -2.27 21.62
C GLN A 110 37.24 -3.35 22.14
N ASP A 111 36.71 -4.15 23.05
CA ASP A 111 37.37 -5.31 23.62
C ASP A 111 36.92 -6.57 22.83
N ILE A 112 37.60 -6.83 21.72
CA ILE A 112 37.31 -7.96 20.84
C ILE A 112 38.46 -8.95 20.97
N ALA A 113 38.15 -10.14 21.48
CA ALA A 113 39.16 -11.16 21.63
C ALA A 113 39.71 -11.65 20.26
N ASP A 114 41.02 -11.75 20.15
CA ASP A 114 41.70 -12.18 18.92
C ASP A 114 41.29 -13.58 18.49
N ASN A 115 41.01 -14.45 19.46
CA ASN A 115 40.65 -15.85 19.26
C ASN A 115 39.15 -16.13 19.16
N MET A 116 38.30 -15.11 19.04
CA MET A 116 36.82 -15.28 19.03
C MET A 116 36.32 -16.21 17.93
N LEU A 117 37.05 -16.36 16.83
CA LEU A 117 36.70 -17.22 15.68
C LEU A 117 37.59 -18.50 15.58
N GLN A 118 38.30 -18.87 16.63
CA GLN A 118 39.18 -20.03 16.56
C GLN A 118 38.41 -21.29 16.17
N GLY A 119 38.88 -22.03 15.18
CA GLY A 119 38.22 -23.23 14.67
C GLY A 119 37.08 -22.99 13.66
N SER A 120 36.62 -21.78 13.54
CA SER A 120 35.55 -21.39 12.57
C SER A 120 36.12 -21.06 11.18
N SER A 121 36.66 -22.09 10.52
CA SER A 121 37.44 -21.96 9.29
C SER A 121 36.62 -21.62 8.03
N HIS A 122 35.30 -21.72 8.10
CA HIS A 122 34.40 -21.45 6.96
C HIS A 122 34.02 -19.98 6.79
N VAL A 123 34.42 -19.10 7.72
CA VAL A 123 34.15 -17.67 7.63
C VAL A 123 34.84 -17.14 6.37
N ASN A 124 34.01 -16.66 5.45
CA ASN A 124 34.42 -16.14 4.14
C ASN A 124 34.08 -14.66 3.90
N ALA A 125 33.22 -14.07 4.75
CA ALA A 125 32.88 -12.66 4.66
C ALA A 125 32.65 -12.02 6.05
N LEU A 126 33.37 -10.94 6.30
CA LEU A 126 33.22 -10.04 7.46
C LEU A 126 32.71 -8.70 6.96
N TYR A 127 31.45 -8.39 7.25
CA TYR A 127 30.85 -7.12 6.88
C TYR A 127 31.11 -6.09 7.96
N VAL A 128 31.88 -5.05 7.65
CA VAL A 128 32.32 -4.02 8.61
C VAL A 128 32.14 -2.61 8.02
N TYR A 129 32.00 -1.62 8.89
CA TYR A 129 32.13 -0.22 8.45
C TYR A 129 33.59 0.18 8.33
N SER A 130 33.91 0.93 7.27
CA SER A 130 35.26 1.43 7.03
C SER A 130 35.73 2.35 8.14
N GLY A 131 36.99 2.20 8.56
CA GLY A 131 37.63 3.01 9.60
C GLY A 131 37.13 2.70 11.03
N LYS A 132 36.55 1.50 11.28
CA LYS A 132 36.04 1.07 12.58
C LYS A 132 36.87 -0.07 13.18
N SER A 133 36.71 -0.29 14.48
CA SER A 133 37.50 -1.23 15.28
C SER A 133 37.45 -2.67 14.74
N TYR A 134 36.28 -3.14 14.30
CA TYR A 134 36.16 -4.47 13.70
C TYR A 134 36.94 -4.64 12.40
N GLU A 135 37.11 -3.57 11.61
CA GLU A 135 38.02 -3.57 10.47
C GLU A 135 39.47 -3.75 10.92
N SER A 136 39.88 -3.00 11.95
CA SER A 136 41.23 -3.08 12.54
C SER A 136 41.49 -4.46 13.14
N TRP A 137 40.54 -4.99 13.92
CA TRP A 137 40.62 -6.33 14.47
C TRP A 137 40.80 -7.39 13.35
N ALA A 138 39.96 -7.35 12.32
CA ALA A 138 40.04 -8.31 11.20
C ALA A 138 41.38 -8.25 10.47
N LYS A 139 41.93 -7.03 10.27
CA LYS A 139 43.26 -6.84 9.66
C LYS A 139 44.39 -7.42 10.52
N ASN A 140 44.34 -7.14 11.81
CA ASN A 140 45.35 -7.63 12.79
C ASN A 140 45.32 -9.16 12.91
N ASN A 141 44.15 -9.77 12.70
CA ASN A 141 43.98 -11.21 12.76
C ASN A 141 44.12 -11.93 11.38
N GLY A 142 44.68 -11.26 10.39
CA GLY A 142 44.98 -11.88 9.08
C GLY A 142 43.74 -12.11 8.20
N LEU A 143 42.60 -11.46 8.49
CA LEU A 143 41.34 -11.66 7.81
C LEU A 143 41.02 -10.52 6.80
N SER A 144 42.03 -9.80 6.33
CA SER A 144 41.87 -8.65 5.42
C SER A 144 41.15 -9.00 4.12
N ASP A 145 41.38 -10.21 3.61
CA ASP A 145 40.76 -10.75 2.39
C ASP A 145 39.28 -11.10 2.55
N LYS A 146 38.78 -11.21 3.79
CA LYS A 146 37.40 -11.48 4.11
C LYS A 146 36.56 -10.21 4.29
N ILE A 147 37.18 -9.03 4.35
CA ILE A 147 36.49 -7.77 4.64
C ILE A 147 35.61 -7.33 3.47
N THR A 148 34.35 -7.05 3.77
CA THR A 148 33.40 -6.40 2.89
C THR A 148 32.81 -5.16 3.59
N TYR A 149 32.92 -3.99 2.97
CA TYR A 149 32.42 -2.77 3.61
C TYR A 149 30.91 -2.63 3.53
N ILE A 150 30.30 -2.30 4.68
CA ILE A 150 28.86 -2.07 4.81
C ILE A 150 28.49 -0.70 4.28
N HIS A 151 27.42 -0.65 3.50
CA HIS A 151 26.74 0.56 3.04
C HIS A 151 25.36 0.65 3.70
N ASN A 152 25.20 1.57 4.66
CA ASN A 152 23.94 1.70 5.41
C ASN A 152 22.86 2.33 4.56
N MET A 153 21.72 1.64 4.42
CA MET A 153 20.53 2.09 3.71
C MET A 153 19.51 2.82 4.60
N SER A 154 19.74 2.84 5.92
CA SER A 154 18.82 3.48 6.87
C SER A 154 19.08 4.99 6.95
N GLY A 155 18.02 5.77 6.91
CA GLY A 155 18.09 7.23 7.00
C GLY A 155 18.18 7.94 5.64
N ASP A 156 18.38 9.26 5.69
CA ASP A 156 18.55 10.11 4.51
C ASP A 156 20.00 10.00 3.99
N ASN A 157 20.20 9.01 3.15
CA ASN A 157 21.53 8.76 2.59
C ASN A 157 21.63 9.30 1.16
N SER A 158 22.24 10.46 1.02
CA SER A 158 22.44 11.16 -0.26
C SER A 158 23.22 10.35 -1.31
N ASN A 159 23.93 9.29 -0.91
CA ASN A 159 24.65 8.41 -1.83
C ASN A 159 23.74 7.43 -2.56
N TYR A 160 22.49 7.23 -2.08
CA TYR A 160 21.55 6.35 -2.74
C TYR A 160 20.66 7.13 -3.72
N LYS A 161 20.47 6.54 -4.90
CA LYS A 161 19.47 6.99 -5.87
C LYS A 161 18.54 5.83 -6.21
N VAL A 162 17.23 6.08 -6.15
CA VAL A 162 16.21 5.08 -6.46
C VAL A 162 15.46 5.50 -7.72
N TYR A 163 15.24 4.53 -8.60
CA TYR A 163 14.40 4.67 -9.79
C TYR A 163 13.22 3.72 -9.68
N LEU A 164 12.04 4.20 -10.03
CA LEU A 164 10.79 3.43 -10.06
C LEU A 164 10.25 3.42 -11.49
N GLY A 165 10.06 2.22 -12.06
CA GLY A 165 9.58 2.11 -13.44
C GLY A 165 10.45 2.86 -14.45
N GLY A 166 11.75 3.01 -14.18
CA GLY A 166 12.71 3.68 -15.07
C GLY A 166 12.85 5.19 -14.86
N VAL A 167 12.07 5.82 -13.96
CA VAL A 167 12.19 7.27 -13.66
C VAL A 167 12.68 7.49 -12.23
N PRO A 168 13.36 8.61 -11.92
CA PRO A 168 13.78 8.95 -10.56
C PRO A 168 12.60 8.91 -9.59
N TYR A 169 12.81 8.41 -8.37
CA TYR A 169 11.78 8.22 -7.36
C TYR A 169 10.84 9.41 -7.19
N GLY A 170 11.35 10.63 -7.06
CA GLY A 170 10.54 11.84 -6.86
C GLY A 170 9.67 12.24 -8.07
N GLN A 171 9.87 11.65 -9.23
CA GLN A 171 9.11 11.92 -10.47
C GLN A 171 8.08 10.81 -10.77
N TYR A 172 8.11 9.69 -10.05
CA TYR A 172 7.23 8.57 -10.32
C TYR A 172 5.82 8.81 -9.79
N SER A 173 4.84 8.56 -10.63
CA SER A 173 3.44 8.40 -10.24
C SER A 173 2.77 7.38 -11.15
N ALA A 174 1.84 6.64 -10.60
CA ALA A 174 1.00 5.70 -11.36
C ALA A 174 -0.43 6.21 -11.46
N VAL A 175 -1.24 5.59 -12.31
CA VAL A 175 -2.69 5.81 -12.39
C VAL A 175 -3.37 4.53 -11.90
N TYR A 176 -4.42 4.68 -11.12
CA TYR A 176 -5.24 3.55 -10.65
C TYR A 176 -5.72 2.68 -11.82
N ASN A 177 -5.57 1.37 -11.68
CA ASN A 177 -5.94 0.38 -12.69
C ASN A 177 -6.69 -0.83 -12.12
N GLY A 178 -7.07 -0.80 -10.85
CA GLY A 178 -7.76 -1.89 -10.16
C GLY A 178 -6.84 -3.02 -9.68
N GLN A 179 -5.53 -2.96 -9.97
CA GLN A 179 -4.55 -3.98 -9.61
C GLN A 179 -3.49 -3.43 -8.65
N GLN A 180 -2.71 -4.33 -8.05
CA GLN A 180 -1.53 -3.92 -7.30
C GLN A 180 -0.50 -3.28 -8.24
N ILE A 181 -0.08 -2.06 -7.92
CA ILE A 181 0.94 -1.32 -8.66
C ILE A 181 2.29 -1.58 -8.03
N LYS A 182 3.15 -2.29 -8.75
CA LYS A 182 4.49 -2.71 -8.33
C LYS A 182 5.52 -2.22 -9.34
N PRO A 183 5.94 -0.93 -9.28
CA PRO A 183 6.96 -0.43 -10.19
C PRO A 183 8.27 -1.18 -9.99
N ALA A 184 8.96 -1.49 -11.09
CA ALA A 184 10.31 -2.03 -11.00
C ALA A 184 11.23 -1.06 -10.26
N VAL A 185 11.96 -1.56 -9.26
CA VAL A 185 12.90 -0.77 -8.46
C VAL A 185 14.31 -1.00 -8.99
N LYS A 186 15.04 0.09 -9.25
CA LYS A 186 16.49 0.08 -9.43
C LYS A 186 17.14 0.98 -8.39
N LEU A 187 18.15 0.44 -7.73
CA LEU A 187 18.89 1.11 -6.67
C LEU A 187 20.31 1.38 -7.15
N TYR A 188 20.82 2.57 -6.88
CA TYR A 188 22.21 2.96 -7.14
C TYR A 188 22.84 3.44 -5.83
N TYR A 189 24.09 3.09 -5.61
CA TYR A 189 24.93 3.61 -4.54
C TYR A 189 26.18 4.25 -5.13
N SER A 190 26.47 5.52 -4.80
CA SER A 190 27.61 6.28 -5.34
C SER A 190 27.77 6.18 -6.87
N GLY A 191 26.64 6.17 -7.57
CA GLY A 191 26.58 6.11 -9.04
C GLY A 191 26.68 4.72 -9.66
N LYS A 192 26.91 3.66 -8.89
CA LYS A 192 26.92 2.27 -9.35
C LYS A 192 25.58 1.59 -9.07
N GLU A 193 25.07 0.81 -10.04
CA GLU A 193 23.83 0.02 -9.83
C GLU A 193 24.11 -1.09 -8.81
N VAL A 194 23.23 -1.17 -7.79
CA VAL A 194 23.25 -2.23 -6.79
C VAL A 194 22.55 -3.45 -7.39
N SER A 195 23.17 -4.61 -7.27
CA SER A 195 22.60 -5.86 -7.77
C SER A 195 21.25 -6.15 -7.13
N ALA A 196 20.28 -6.64 -7.90
CA ALA A 196 18.99 -7.07 -7.38
C ALA A 196 19.09 -8.23 -6.35
N ALA A 197 20.23 -8.93 -6.30
CA ALA A 197 20.51 -9.94 -5.29
C ALA A 197 20.83 -9.33 -3.90
N ASP A 198 21.28 -8.06 -3.89
CA ASP A 198 21.72 -7.35 -2.69
C ASP A 198 20.64 -6.55 -1.99
N TYR A 199 19.41 -6.63 -2.43
CA TYR A 199 18.25 -6.06 -1.74
C TYR A 199 16.97 -6.85 -2.03
N SER A 200 15.96 -6.61 -1.22
CA SER A 200 14.60 -7.11 -1.46
C SER A 200 13.62 -5.95 -1.43
N VAL A 201 12.48 -6.12 -2.12
CA VAL A 201 11.47 -5.07 -2.26
C VAL A 201 10.11 -5.61 -1.83
N ALA A 202 9.45 -4.89 -0.95
CA ALA A 202 8.07 -5.16 -0.54
C ALA A 202 7.18 -3.94 -0.83
N TYR A 203 5.91 -4.19 -1.15
CA TYR A 203 4.94 -3.15 -1.47
C TYR A 203 3.76 -3.22 -0.52
N SER A 204 3.23 -2.06 -0.13
CA SER A 204 2.02 -1.95 0.69
C SER A 204 1.17 -0.77 0.25
N ASN A 205 -0.15 -0.83 0.54
CA ASN A 205 -1.13 0.21 0.20
C ASN A 205 -1.13 0.61 -1.30
N ASN A 206 -0.71 -0.29 -2.17
CA ASN A 206 -0.38 -0.03 -3.57
C ASN A 206 -1.51 -0.42 -4.56
N VAL A 207 -2.77 -0.41 -4.12
CA VAL A 207 -3.95 -0.69 -4.96
C VAL A 207 -4.74 0.57 -5.23
N ASN A 208 -5.14 1.29 -4.17
CA ASN A 208 -6.06 2.41 -4.29
C ASN A 208 -5.36 3.74 -4.61
N ALA A 209 -6.08 4.63 -5.26
CA ALA A 209 -5.61 5.99 -5.51
C ALA A 209 -5.35 6.74 -4.20
N GLY A 210 -4.28 7.51 -4.17
CA GLY A 210 -3.81 8.26 -3.01
C GLY A 210 -2.29 8.35 -2.96
N ASN A 211 -1.77 8.85 -1.85
CA ASN A 211 -0.34 9.07 -1.62
C ASN A 211 0.26 8.13 -0.55
N GLN A 212 -0.44 7.04 -0.21
CA GLN A 212 -0.03 6.10 0.84
C GLN A 212 0.59 4.82 0.31
N ALA A 213 0.65 4.64 -1.01
CA ALA A 213 1.37 3.52 -1.59
C ALA A 213 2.84 3.57 -1.18
N ALA A 214 3.36 2.47 -0.67
CA ALA A 214 4.69 2.42 -0.09
C ALA A 214 5.51 1.25 -0.64
N ILE A 215 6.81 1.50 -0.69
CA ILE A 215 7.85 0.55 -1.07
C ILE A 215 8.80 0.47 0.12
N GLN A 216 9.07 -0.73 0.58
CA GLN A 216 10.17 -1.00 1.50
C GLN A 216 11.27 -1.73 0.75
N ILE A 217 12.46 -1.16 0.76
CA ILE A 217 13.69 -1.77 0.23
C ILE A 217 14.51 -2.20 1.45
N VAL A 218 14.85 -3.48 1.52
CA VAL A 218 15.68 -4.03 2.59
C VAL A 218 16.97 -4.52 1.96
N GLY A 219 18.09 -3.98 2.43
CA GLY A 219 19.42 -4.36 1.98
C GLY A 219 19.82 -5.75 2.41
N LYS A 220 20.75 -6.33 1.70
CA LYS A 220 21.40 -7.62 1.94
C LYS A 220 22.89 -7.49 1.70
N ASN A 221 23.64 -8.45 2.20
CA ASN A 221 25.09 -8.54 2.01
C ASN A 221 25.79 -7.23 2.45
N ALA A 222 26.49 -6.55 1.55
CA ALA A 222 27.16 -5.28 1.82
C ALA A 222 26.22 -4.08 2.05
N TYR A 223 24.93 -4.23 1.74
CA TYR A 223 23.94 -3.15 1.91
C TYR A 223 23.05 -3.48 3.09
N TYR A 224 23.29 -2.84 4.24
CA TYR A 224 22.54 -3.11 5.47
C TYR A 224 21.49 -2.04 5.73
N GLY A 225 20.37 -2.48 6.37
CA GLY A 225 19.30 -1.58 6.76
C GLY A 225 18.13 -1.58 5.78
N LYS A 226 17.26 -0.60 5.95
CA LYS A 226 16.02 -0.49 5.17
C LYS A 226 15.74 0.94 4.75
N MET A 227 15.12 1.08 3.61
CA MET A 227 14.62 2.36 3.09
C MET A 227 13.12 2.23 2.85
N SER A 228 12.36 3.23 3.29
CA SER A 228 10.90 3.28 3.07
C SER A 228 10.56 4.49 2.21
N LEU A 229 9.90 4.24 1.09
CA LEU A 229 9.53 5.24 0.09
C LEU A 229 8.03 5.24 -0.11
N LYS A 230 7.45 6.40 -0.39
CA LYS A 230 6.03 6.53 -0.74
C LYS A 230 5.88 6.99 -2.17
N PHE A 231 4.85 6.53 -2.87
CA PHE A 231 4.53 7.03 -4.20
C PHE A 231 3.03 7.30 -4.35
N THR A 232 2.68 8.12 -5.32
CA THR A 232 1.30 8.51 -5.58
C THR A 232 0.68 7.61 -6.65
N ILE A 233 -0.53 7.14 -6.36
CA ILE A 233 -1.43 6.54 -7.34
C ILE A 233 -2.52 7.57 -7.64
N LYS A 234 -2.51 8.13 -8.83
CA LYS A 234 -3.51 9.09 -9.30
C LYS A 234 -4.84 8.40 -9.55
N GLN A 235 -5.94 9.10 -9.32
CA GLN A 235 -7.27 8.61 -9.67
C GLN A 235 -7.39 8.37 -11.18
N TYR A 236 -8.18 7.38 -11.56
CA TYR A 236 -8.53 7.15 -12.96
C TYR A 236 -9.59 8.15 -13.40
N SER A 237 -9.39 8.84 -14.52
CA SER A 237 -10.37 9.79 -15.03
C SER A 237 -11.53 9.08 -15.74
N LEU A 238 -12.75 9.35 -15.35
CA LEU A 238 -13.95 8.85 -16.02
C LEU A 238 -13.99 9.27 -17.51
N THR A 239 -13.40 10.41 -17.84
CA THR A 239 -13.38 10.93 -19.22
C THR A 239 -12.44 10.18 -20.15
N SER A 240 -11.53 9.34 -19.60
CA SER A 240 -10.54 8.62 -20.42
C SER A 240 -11.16 7.49 -21.24
N ASN A 241 -11.98 6.65 -20.63
CA ASN A 241 -12.59 5.50 -21.32
C ASN A 241 -13.83 4.96 -20.59
N CYS A 242 -14.61 5.83 -19.94
CA CYS A 242 -15.84 5.42 -19.29
C CYS A 242 -17.07 5.96 -20.00
N LYS A 243 -18.16 5.22 -19.94
CA LYS A 243 -19.42 5.55 -20.62
C LYS A 243 -20.60 5.27 -19.70
N ILE A 244 -21.60 6.15 -19.75
CA ILE A 244 -22.92 5.93 -19.13
C ILE A 244 -23.74 5.07 -20.10
N SER A 245 -24.43 4.04 -19.60
CA SER A 245 -25.34 3.20 -20.38
C SER A 245 -26.37 4.01 -21.14
N ASP A 246 -26.93 3.44 -22.20
CA ASP A 246 -28.01 4.10 -22.92
C ASP A 246 -29.27 4.21 -22.08
N VAL A 247 -29.93 5.35 -22.21
CA VAL A 247 -31.17 5.64 -21.52
C VAL A 247 -32.26 5.83 -22.56
N GLN A 248 -33.30 4.99 -22.49
CA GLN A 248 -34.46 5.10 -23.35
C GLN A 248 -35.26 6.34 -23.02
N ASN A 249 -36.04 6.81 -23.99
CA ASN A 249 -36.98 7.89 -23.79
C ASN A 249 -37.92 7.58 -22.62
N GLN A 250 -38.09 8.51 -21.71
CA GLN A 250 -38.94 8.36 -20.53
C GLN A 250 -40.30 9.01 -20.77
N SER A 251 -41.39 8.43 -20.25
CA SER A 251 -42.71 9.04 -20.33
C SER A 251 -42.87 10.11 -19.22
N TYR A 252 -43.45 11.25 -19.54
CA TYR A 252 -43.79 12.27 -18.54
C TYR A 252 -44.72 11.75 -17.45
N THR A 253 -44.35 11.95 -16.20
CA THR A 253 -45.08 11.47 -15.01
C THR A 253 -45.59 12.57 -14.11
N GLY A 254 -45.19 13.84 -14.31
CA GLY A 254 -45.42 14.96 -13.43
C GLY A 254 -44.44 15.03 -12.25
N TYR A 255 -43.60 14.08 -12.08
CA TYR A 255 -42.56 13.98 -11.03
C TYR A 255 -41.14 13.92 -11.65
N ALA A 256 -40.13 14.13 -10.83
CA ALA A 256 -38.75 13.96 -11.26
C ALA A 256 -38.49 12.51 -11.69
N ILE A 257 -37.86 12.31 -12.83
CA ILE A 257 -37.59 11.00 -13.44
C ILE A 257 -36.10 10.70 -13.31
N THR A 258 -35.76 9.59 -12.66
CA THR A 258 -34.38 9.17 -12.38
C THR A 258 -34.14 7.76 -12.90
N PRO A 259 -33.92 7.60 -14.23
CA PRO A 259 -33.70 6.29 -14.81
C PRO A 259 -32.45 5.63 -14.23
N LYS A 260 -32.50 4.33 -13.96
CA LYS A 260 -31.33 3.56 -13.55
C LYS A 260 -30.31 3.55 -14.68
N ILE A 261 -29.06 3.79 -14.32
CA ILE A 261 -27.92 3.74 -15.24
C ILE A 261 -26.86 2.77 -14.73
N SER A 262 -25.97 2.38 -15.62
CA SER A 262 -24.69 1.79 -15.29
C SER A 262 -23.56 2.61 -15.91
N VAL A 263 -22.41 2.60 -15.26
CA VAL A 263 -21.19 3.25 -15.77
C VAL A 263 -20.16 2.16 -16.00
N MET A 264 -19.63 2.08 -17.21
CA MET A 264 -18.61 1.13 -17.61
C MET A 264 -17.32 1.87 -17.96
N CYS A 265 -16.20 1.37 -17.47
CA CYS A 265 -14.85 1.81 -17.84
C CYS A 265 -14.10 0.62 -18.47
N GLY A 266 -13.95 0.64 -19.78
CA GLY A 266 -13.49 -0.56 -20.50
C GLY A 266 -14.43 -1.74 -20.22
N ASN A 267 -13.89 -2.83 -19.68
CA ASN A 267 -14.65 -4.04 -19.34
C ASN A 267 -15.16 -4.07 -17.89
N CYS A 268 -14.90 -3.01 -17.08
CA CYS A 268 -15.32 -2.94 -15.69
C CYS A 268 -16.61 -2.13 -15.53
N THR A 269 -17.58 -2.69 -14.81
CA THR A 269 -18.76 -1.95 -14.36
C THR A 269 -18.47 -1.32 -13.00
N LEU A 270 -18.62 0.01 -12.92
CA LEU A 270 -18.39 0.78 -11.71
C LEU A 270 -19.59 0.67 -10.74
N LYS A 271 -19.32 0.85 -9.45
CA LYS A 271 -20.32 0.79 -8.38
C LYS A 271 -20.76 2.19 -7.96
N GLU A 272 -22.04 2.46 -8.05
CA GLU A 272 -22.63 3.70 -7.52
C GLU A 272 -22.36 3.83 -6.02
N ASN A 273 -22.14 5.06 -5.55
CA ASN A 273 -21.78 5.46 -4.19
C ASN A 273 -20.37 5.01 -3.73
N THR A 274 -19.70 4.12 -4.45
CA THR A 274 -18.30 3.73 -4.20
C THR A 274 -17.37 4.42 -5.20
N ASP A 275 -17.63 4.22 -6.49
CA ASP A 275 -16.77 4.68 -7.60
C ASP A 275 -17.27 5.97 -8.24
N TYR A 276 -18.57 6.26 -8.11
CA TYR A 276 -19.20 7.47 -8.62
C TYR A 276 -20.47 7.83 -7.85
N THR A 277 -20.92 9.06 -8.06
CA THR A 277 -22.25 9.54 -7.65
C THR A 277 -23.03 10.00 -8.86
N VAL A 278 -24.39 9.98 -8.78
CA VAL A 278 -25.28 10.38 -9.86
C VAL A 278 -26.15 11.55 -9.40
N GLU A 279 -26.26 12.56 -10.24
CA GLU A 279 -27.18 13.69 -10.08
C GLU A 279 -28.03 13.84 -11.34
N TYR A 280 -29.28 14.25 -11.17
CA TYR A 280 -30.23 14.50 -12.25
C TYR A 280 -30.66 15.96 -12.24
N SER A 281 -30.79 16.56 -13.44
CA SER A 281 -31.29 17.89 -13.59
C SER A 281 -32.19 18.00 -14.80
N ASN A 282 -33.12 18.99 -14.81
CA ASN A 282 -34.13 19.18 -15.84
C ASN A 282 -34.98 17.94 -16.14
N ASN A 283 -35.11 17.05 -15.15
CA ASN A 283 -35.65 15.69 -15.29
C ASN A 283 -37.14 15.58 -14.89
N LYS A 284 -37.87 16.68 -14.91
CA LYS A 284 -39.31 16.71 -14.56
C LYS A 284 -40.17 17.03 -15.78
N GLU A 285 -39.84 18.07 -16.51
CA GLU A 285 -40.66 18.55 -17.60
C GLU A 285 -40.36 17.80 -18.92
N ALA A 286 -41.39 17.64 -19.77
CA ALA A 286 -41.23 17.00 -21.06
C ALA A 286 -40.37 17.86 -21.99
N GLY A 287 -39.40 17.23 -22.63
CA GLY A 287 -38.46 17.86 -23.56
C GLY A 287 -37.59 16.84 -24.23
N ASP A 288 -37.14 17.17 -25.43
CA ASP A 288 -36.21 16.31 -26.17
C ASP A 288 -34.76 16.64 -25.80
N GLN A 289 -34.04 15.65 -25.31
CA GLN A 289 -32.62 15.75 -24.85
C GLN A 289 -32.37 16.90 -23.85
N THR A 290 -33.39 17.24 -23.01
CA THR A 290 -33.30 18.32 -22.03
C THR A 290 -32.94 17.88 -20.63
N ALA A 291 -33.36 16.67 -20.26
CA ALA A 291 -32.99 16.06 -18.97
C ALA A 291 -31.53 15.59 -19.00
N VAL A 292 -30.80 15.83 -17.92
CA VAL A 292 -29.36 15.56 -17.83
C VAL A 292 -29.06 14.65 -16.66
N ILE A 293 -28.28 13.62 -16.92
CA ILE A 293 -27.62 12.76 -15.93
C ILE A 293 -26.19 13.26 -15.80
N THR A 294 -25.76 13.57 -14.60
CA THR A 294 -24.37 13.92 -14.27
C THR A 294 -23.79 12.85 -13.35
N VAL A 295 -22.73 12.21 -13.81
CA VAL A 295 -21.95 11.21 -13.05
C VAL A 295 -20.64 11.86 -12.62
N LYS A 296 -20.37 11.87 -11.32
CA LYS A 296 -19.12 12.40 -10.74
C LYS A 296 -18.29 11.27 -10.14
N GLY A 297 -17.03 11.19 -10.52
CA GLY A 297 -16.10 10.19 -9.98
C GLY A 297 -15.89 10.35 -8.48
N LYS A 298 -15.68 9.22 -7.79
CA LYS A 298 -15.47 9.11 -6.35
C LYS A 298 -14.43 8.03 -6.05
N GLY A 299 -13.77 8.11 -4.89
CA GLY A 299 -12.78 7.11 -4.46
C GLY A 299 -11.59 7.03 -5.42
N ASN A 300 -11.47 5.93 -6.13
CA ASN A 300 -10.39 5.70 -7.10
C ASN A 300 -10.61 6.41 -8.45
N TYR A 301 -11.74 7.06 -8.64
CA TYR A 301 -12.13 7.71 -9.89
C TYR A 301 -12.33 9.21 -9.73
N THR A 302 -12.07 9.96 -10.79
CA THR A 302 -12.23 11.41 -10.86
C THR A 302 -12.88 11.82 -12.18
N GLY A 303 -13.29 13.09 -12.28
CA GLY A 303 -13.89 13.64 -13.49
C GLY A 303 -15.41 13.50 -13.52
N VAL A 304 -16.02 14.05 -14.57
CA VAL A 304 -17.47 14.15 -14.73
C VAL A 304 -17.87 13.64 -16.11
N LEU A 305 -18.88 12.78 -16.16
CA LEU A 305 -19.57 12.41 -17.38
C LEU A 305 -20.99 12.96 -17.35
N GLN A 306 -21.50 13.36 -18.51
CA GLN A 306 -22.89 13.77 -18.66
C GLN A 306 -23.55 13.02 -19.80
N LYS A 307 -24.82 12.69 -19.61
CA LYS A 307 -25.68 12.12 -20.63
C LYS A 307 -27.05 12.79 -20.59
N LYS A 308 -27.55 13.15 -21.75
CA LYS A 308 -28.90 13.70 -21.91
C LYS A 308 -29.89 12.57 -22.23
N PHE A 309 -31.14 12.76 -21.82
CA PHE A 309 -32.26 11.94 -22.22
C PHE A 309 -33.53 12.74 -22.44
N SER A 310 -34.47 12.15 -23.20
CA SER A 310 -35.75 12.82 -23.54
C SER A 310 -36.85 12.36 -22.59
N ILE A 311 -37.71 13.32 -22.20
CA ILE A 311 -38.96 13.04 -21.52
C ILE A 311 -40.08 13.35 -22.51
N VAL A 312 -40.75 12.30 -22.98
CA VAL A 312 -41.81 12.43 -23.98
C VAL A 312 -43.15 12.77 -23.32
N LYS A 313 -43.89 13.64 -23.95
CA LYS A 313 -45.24 13.98 -23.50
C LYS A 313 -46.12 12.75 -23.50
N LYS A 314 -46.90 12.55 -22.45
CA LYS A 314 -47.89 11.48 -22.38
C LYS A 314 -49.09 11.86 -23.25
N SER A 315 -49.53 10.93 -24.09
CA SER A 315 -50.78 11.13 -24.84
C SER A 315 -51.97 11.17 -23.88
N ILE A 316 -52.85 12.14 -24.10
CA ILE A 316 -54.13 12.25 -23.39
C ILE A 316 -55.29 11.66 -24.21
N ALA A 317 -54.99 10.90 -25.28
CA ALA A 317 -56.01 10.13 -25.97
C ALA A 317 -56.73 9.19 -24.99
N GLY A 318 -58.02 9.23 -24.93
CA GLY A 318 -58.83 8.52 -23.92
C GLY A 318 -59.05 9.25 -22.58
N ALA A 319 -58.61 10.51 -22.46
CA ALA A 319 -58.98 11.33 -21.31
C ALA A 319 -60.50 11.60 -21.31
N LYS A 320 -61.09 11.62 -20.13
CA LYS A 320 -62.50 11.99 -19.95
C LYS A 320 -62.59 13.49 -19.87
N ILE A 321 -63.48 14.08 -20.71
CA ILE A 321 -63.75 15.52 -20.78
C ILE A 321 -65.13 15.76 -20.19
N GLN A 322 -65.20 16.62 -19.20
CA GLN A 322 -66.46 17.06 -18.60
C GLN A 322 -66.65 18.57 -18.83
N ILE A 323 -67.71 18.94 -19.45
CA ILE A 323 -68.09 20.31 -19.69
C ILE A 323 -69.12 20.69 -18.62
N HIS A 324 -68.82 21.68 -17.76
CA HIS A 324 -69.67 22.03 -16.62
C HIS A 324 -70.78 23.00 -16.97
N ASP A 325 -70.52 24.03 -17.80
CA ASP A 325 -71.53 25.01 -18.15
C ASP A 325 -72.03 24.76 -19.57
N LYS A 326 -73.06 23.93 -19.68
CA LYS A 326 -73.70 23.66 -20.96
C LYS A 326 -74.45 24.91 -21.43
N SER A 327 -73.80 25.66 -22.30
CA SER A 327 -74.28 26.71 -23.21
C SER A 327 -75.50 27.54 -22.75
N ILE A 328 -75.22 28.70 -22.26
CA ILE A 328 -76.14 29.79 -22.36
C ILE A 328 -75.78 30.61 -23.58
N TYR A 329 -76.53 30.48 -24.66
CA TYR A 329 -76.44 31.39 -25.83
C TYR A 329 -76.54 32.83 -25.37
N LYS A 330 -75.53 33.66 -25.66
CA LYS A 330 -75.53 35.09 -25.41
C LYS A 330 -75.27 35.80 -26.75
N LYS A 331 -76.33 36.36 -27.35
CA LYS A 331 -76.25 36.97 -28.65
C LYS A 331 -74.99 37.84 -28.82
N GLY A 332 -74.15 37.50 -29.80
CA GLY A 332 -72.95 38.27 -30.14
C GLY A 332 -71.73 38.08 -29.21
N LYS A 333 -71.81 37.22 -28.14
CA LYS A 333 -70.64 36.92 -27.25
C LYS A 333 -70.13 35.53 -27.44
N LYS A 334 -68.80 35.36 -27.38
CA LYS A 334 -68.14 34.06 -27.38
C LYS A 334 -68.41 33.33 -26.08
N VAL A 335 -68.94 32.12 -26.12
CA VAL A 335 -69.16 31.29 -24.98
C VAL A 335 -67.92 30.35 -24.78
N LYS A 336 -67.36 30.40 -23.59
CA LYS A 336 -66.21 29.49 -23.20
C LYS A 336 -66.63 28.73 -21.94
N PRO A 337 -67.17 27.52 -22.07
CA PRO A 337 -67.56 26.74 -20.92
C PRO A 337 -66.33 26.31 -20.12
N THR A 338 -66.53 26.10 -18.81
CA THR A 338 -65.50 25.46 -17.94
C THR A 338 -65.41 24.01 -18.30
N VAL A 339 -64.19 23.51 -18.50
CA VAL A 339 -63.88 22.14 -18.90
C VAL A 339 -62.94 21.51 -17.87
N THR A 340 -63.33 20.37 -17.38
CA THR A 340 -62.44 19.49 -16.58
C THR A 340 -62.00 18.33 -17.46
N VAL A 341 -60.69 18.10 -17.53
CA VAL A 341 -60.12 16.96 -18.22
C VAL A 341 -59.47 16.06 -17.22
N THR A 342 -59.90 14.79 -17.18
CA THR A 342 -59.37 13.78 -16.30
C THR A 342 -58.78 12.64 -17.11
N TYR A 343 -57.58 12.19 -16.72
CA TYR A 343 -56.89 11.04 -17.31
C TYR A 343 -56.36 10.12 -16.19
N GLN A 344 -56.74 8.85 -16.21
CA GLN A 344 -56.37 7.87 -15.18
C GLN A 344 -56.64 8.38 -13.75
N ASN A 345 -57.88 8.91 -13.49
CA ASN A 345 -58.35 9.48 -12.24
C ASN A 345 -57.58 10.72 -11.73
N GLN A 346 -56.74 11.34 -12.54
CA GLN A 346 -56.07 12.63 -12.23
C GLN A 346 -56.68 13.75 -13.04
N THR A 347 -56.98 14.87 -12.40
CA THR A 347 -57.39 16.09 -13.10
C THR A 347 -56.22 16.81 -13.69
N LEU A 348 -56.24 17.00 -15.00
CA LEU A 348 -55.21 17.71 -15.77
C LEU A 348 -55.43 19.22 -15.67
N GLN A 349 -54.32 20.00 -15.75
CA GLN A 349 -54.32 21.43 -15.66
C GLN A 349 -54.27 22.06 -17.05
N ALA A 350 -55.23 22.94 -17.36
CA ALA A 350 -55.24 23.72 -18.58
C ALA A 350 -54.03 24.68 -18.65
N GLY A 351 -53.42 24.79 -19.81
CA GLY A 351 -52.22 25.60 -20.02
C GLY A 351 -50.92 24.88 -19.77
N ARG A 352 -50.87 23.89 -18.80
CA ARG A 352 -49.73 23.04 -18.54
C ARG A 352 -49.85 21.69 -19.28
N ASP A 353 -50.91 20.96 -19.04
CA ASP A 353 -51.06 19.55 -19.49
C ASP A 353 -51.85 19.49 -20.82
N TYR A 354 -52.70 20.45 -21.07
CA TYR A 354 -53.47 20.55 -22.33
C TYR A 354 -53.80 21.99 -22.67
N LYS A 355 -54.17 22.22 -23.93
CA LYS A 355 -54.72 23.51 -24.42
C LYS A 355 -56.17 23.32 -24.87
N LEU A 356 -57.01 24.26 -24.51
CA LEU A 356 -58.40 24.34 -25.00
C LEU A 356 -58.46 25.28 -26.21
N SER A 357 -59.14 24.83 -27.23
CA SER A 357 -59.56 25.71 -28.33
C SER A 357 -61.08 25.63 -28.50
N TYR A 358 -61.67 26.72 -28.85
CA TYR A 358 -63.12 26.83 -29.04
C TYR A 358 -63.37 27.30 -30.47
N SER A 359 -64.24 26.58 -31.16
CA SER A 359 -64.70 26.92 -32.49
C SER A 359 -66.24 27.04 -32.52
N ASN A 360 -66.76 27.85 -33.38
CA ASN A 360 -68.22 28.04 -33.54
C ASN A 360 -68.96 28.34 -32.22
N ASN A 361 -68.39 29.15 -31.35
CA ASN A 361 -68.84 29.42 -30.01
C ASN A 361 -69.48 30.80 -29.82
N LYS A 362 -70.04 31.32 -30.93
CA LYS A 362 -70.78 32.58 -30.93
C LYS A 362 -72.29 32.34 -30.92
#